data_040eac25604c7939dec9f8339ffa8072
#
_entry.id   040eac25604c7939dec9f8339ffa8072
#
_cell.length_a   1.000
_cell.length_b   1.000
_cell.length_c   1.000
_cell.angle_alpha   90.00
_cell.angle_beta   90.00
_cell.angle_gamma   90.00
#
_symmetry.space_group_name_H-M   'P 1'
#
loop_
_entity.id
_entity.type
_entity.pdbx_description
1 polymer ?
#
loop_
_entity_poly.entity_id
_entity_poly.type
_entity_poly.pdbx_seq_one_letter_code
_entity_poly.pdbx_strand_id
1 'polypeptide(L)'
;FAVCPLLMLSCRTYDATDVRGALAGAAAALEAADAVQLFPYIDERARFALASTVKSRADARKLIESEYPPSERAAALAALGDAGEVATPAELFARRCAAECLRTLAGQVGAPVTQEPDGNELRVTTSRGTTLHMFAGQDGRYGIVWNTAACAAERARASRDFRQIQENAAVYRKRRELSGQ
;
A
#
# COMPACT_ATOMS: atom_id res chain seq x y z
N PHE A 1 20.56 37.02 23.71
CA PHE A 1 19.78 36.74 22.46
C PHE A 1 20.34 35.48 21.86
N ALA A 2 19.66 34.36 22.08
CA ALA A 2 19.99 33.08 21.45
C ALA A 2 19.19 32.97 20.14
N VAL A 3 19.89 33.01 19.02
CA VAL A 3 19.33 32.77 17.68
C VAL A 3 19.24 31.24 17.50
N CYS A 4 18.05 30.71 17.58
CA CYS A 4 17.77 29.33 17.25
C CYS A 4 17.84 29.17 15.72
N PRO A 5 18.75 28.36 15.14
CA PRO A 5 18.74 28.12 13.72
C PRO A 5 17.49 27.26 13.36
N LEU A 6 16.54 27.83 12.65
CA LEU A 6 15.51 27.09 11.97
C LEU A 6 16.19 26.09 11.00
N LEU A 7 16.26 24.83 11.39
CA LEU A 7 16.58 23.74 10.49
C LEU A 7 15.44 23.67 9.46
N MET A 8 15.67 24.30 8.30
CA MET A 8 14.86 24.07 7.12
C MET A 8 15.03 22.60 6.75
N LEU A 9 14.08 21.74 7.17
CA LEU A 9 13.94 20.41 6.59
C LEU A 9 13.58 20.63 5.12
N SER A 10 14.59 20.66 4.28
CA SER A 10 14.44 20.61 2.83
C SER A 10 13.77 19.27 2.51
N CYS A 11 12.49 19.27 2.14
CA CYS A 11 11.86 18.11 1.52
C CYS A 11 12.60 17.83 0.21
N ARG A 12 13.63 16.98 0.27
CA ARG A 12 14.26 16.46 -0.93
C ARG A 12 13.27 15.54 -1.62
N THR A 13 12.66 16.02 -2.69
CA THR A 13 11.91 15.16 -3.61
C THR A 13 12.92 14.41 -4.47
N TYR A 14 12.98 13.10 -4.31
CA TYR A 14 13.80 12.25 -5.18
C TYR A 14 13.00 11.91 -6.44
N ASP A 15 13.62 12.12 -7.60
CA ASP A 15 13.01 11.77 -8.87
C ASP A 15 13.07 10.25 -9.09
N ALA A 16 11.90 9.61 -9.11
CA ALA A 16 11.79 8.17 -9.34
C ALA A 16 11.65 7.80 -10.83
N THR A 17 11.81 8.74 -11.75
CA THR A 17 11.81 8.46 -13.20
C THR A 17 13.09 7.71 -13.65
N ASP A 18 14.07 7.56 -12.78
CA ASP A 18 15.20 6.67 -12.95
C ASP A 18 15.42 5.78 -11.71
N VAL A 19 16.16 4.70 -11.91
CA VAL A 19 16.48 3.70 -10.86
C VAL A 19 17.25 4.32 -9.70
N ARG A 20 18.18 5.25 -9.99
CA ARG A 20 19.02 5.89 -8.97
C ARG A 20 18.18 6.77 -8.05
N GLY A 21 17.32 7.60 -8.62
CA GLY A 21 16.42 8.47 -7.85
C GLY A 21 15.41 7.67 -7.03
N ALA A 22 14.84 6.62 -7.60
CA ALA A 22 13.92 5.73 -6.88
C ALA A 22 14.59 5.05 -5.67
N LEU A 23 15.80 4.50 -5.85
CA LEU A 23 16.56 3.87 -4.76
C LEU A 23 17.06 4.91 -3.73
N ALA A 24 17.42 6.12 -4.14
CA ALA A 24 17.81 7.17 -3.21
C ALA A 24 16.64 7.62 -2.33
N GLY A 25 15.44 7.76 -2.91
CA GLY A 25 14.24 8.08 -2.15
C GLY A 25 13.82 6.95 -1.20
N ALA A 26 13.89 5.70 -1.67
CA ALA A 26 13.65 4.55 -0.82
C ALA A 26 14.64 4.47 0.34
N ALA A 27 15.94 4.71 0.09
CA ALA A 27 16.97 4.70 1.12
C ALA A 27 16.69 5.77 2.20
N ALA A 28 16.31 6.99 1.80
CA ALA A 28 15.98 8.07 2.74
C ALA A 28 14.77 7.71 3.62
N ALA A 29 13.73 7.09 3.04
CA ALA A 29 12.57 6.62 3.80
C ALA A 29 12.93 5.49 4.78
N LEU A 30 13.80 4.56 4.36
CA LEU A 30 14.28 3.46 5.20
C LEU A 30 15.19 3.95 6.33
N GLU A 31 16.05 4.95 6.10
CA GLU A 31 16.86 5.60 7.14
C GLU A 31 15.98 6.29 8.20
N ALA A 32 14.85 6.87 7.77
CA ALA A 32 13.84 7.45 8.67
C ALA A 32 12.95 6.39 9.34
N ALA A 33 13.09 5.10 8.99
CA ALA A 33 12.19 4.01 9.37
C ALA A 33 10.70 4.32 9.09
N ASP A 34 10.44 5.08 8.02
CA ASP A 34 9.10 5.56 7.65
C ASP A 34 8.54 4.77 6.46
N ALA A 35 7.69 3.79 6.76
CA ALA A 35 7.04 2.98 5.75
C ALA A 35 6.07 3.80 4.87
N VAL A 36 5.45 4.84 5.40
CA VAL A 36 4.54 5.70 4.62
C VAL A 36 5.33 6.49 3.57
N GLN A 37 6.50 7.02 3.93
CA GLN A 37 7.41 7.66 2.98
C GLN A 37 8.07 6.68 2.01
N LEU A 38 8.20 5.40 2.36
CA LEU A 38 8.72 4.36 1.47
C LEU A 38 7.71 3.98 0.39
N PHE A 39 6.41 4.05 0.67
CA PHE A 39 5.33 3.59 -0.22
C PHE A 39 5.41 4.10 -1.66
N PRO A 40 5.72 5.38 -1.97
CA PRO A 40 5.87 5.87 -3.34
C PRO A 40 6.97 5.18 -4.16
N TYR A 41 7.93 4.52 -3.52
CA TYR A 41 9.05 3.83 -4.12
C TYR A 41 8.86 2.31 -4.23
N ILE A 42 7.66 1.82 -3.86
CA ILE A 42 7.21 0.46 -4.12
C ILE A 42 6.60 0.39 -5.51
N ASP A 43 6.70 -0.76 -6.19
CA ASP A 43 6.20 -0.93 -7.54
C ASP A 43 4.70 -0.62 -7.68
N GLU A 44 4.33 -0.09 -8.84
CA GLU A 44 2.98 0.37 -9.14
C GLU A 44 1.92 -0.73 -8.94
N ARG A 45 2.24 -1.99 -9.27
CA ARG A 45 1.30 -3.12 -9.17
C ARG A 45 0.90 -3.38 -7.72
N ALA A 46 1.87 -3.35 -6.80
CA ALA A 46 1.62 -3.50 -5.36
C ALA A 46 0.87 -2.27 -4.83
N ARG A 47 1.28 -1.05 -5.20
CA ARG A 47 0.60 0.19 -4.81
C ARG A 47 -0.86 0.20 -5.27
N PHE A 48 -1.13 -0.18 -6.52
CA PHE A 48 -2.48 -0.29 -7.07
C PHE A 48 -3.32 -1.35 -6.34
N ALA A 49 -2.72 -2.51 -6.03
CA ALA A 49 -3.42 -3.56 -5.31
C ALA A 49 -3.83 -3.12 -3.90
N LEU A 50 -2.94 -2.45 -3.16
CA LEU A 50 -3.24 -1.91 -1.83
C LEU A 50 -4.29 -0.79 -1.89
N ALA A 51 -4.21 0.12 -2.88
CA ALA A 51 -5.21 1.16 -3.08
C ALA A 51 -6.60 0.58 -3.35
N SER A 52 -6.68 -0.44 -4.21
CA SER A 52 -7.94 -1.13 -4.51
C SER A 52 -8.49 -1.87 -3.29
N THR A 53 -7.62 -2.45 -2.45
CA THR A 53 -8.01 -3.10 -1.20
C THR A 53 -8.64 -2.11 -0.23
N VAL A 54 -7.96 -0.99 0.04
CA VAL A 54 -8.48 0.07 0.93
C VAL A 54 -9.81 0.60 0.43
N LYS A 55 -9.92 0.89 -0.87
CA LYS A 55 -11.17 1.35 -1.46
C LYS A 55 -12.31 0.34 -1.27
N SER A 56 -12.07 -0.94 -1.58
CA SER A 56 -13.10 -1.99 -1.43
C SER A 56 -13.55 -2.14 0.02
N ARG A 57 -12.62 -2.05 0.99
CA ARG A 57 -12.93 -2.12 2.43
C ARG A 57 -13.70 -0.90 2.92
N ALA A 58 -13.33 0.31 2.46
CA ALA A 58 -14.05 1.54 2.79
C ALA A 58 -15.48 1.55 2.24
N ASP A 59 -15.66 1.11 0.99
CA ASP A 59 -17.00 1.00 0.38
C ASP A 59 -17.85 -0.09 1.05
N ALA A 60 -17.24 -1.22 1.43
CA ALA A 60 -17.89 -2.27 2.21
C ALA A 60 -18.35 -1.76 3.58
N ARG A 61 -17.51 -1.02 4.30
CA ARG A 61 -17.86 -0.40 5.59
C ARG A 61 -19.09 0.48 5.47
N LYS A 62 -19.13 1.38 4.48
CA LYS A 62 -20.29 2.26 4.25
C LYS A 62 -21.59 1.47 4.06
N LEU A 63 -21.55 0.39 3.28
CA LEU A 63 -22.73 -0.45 3.05
C LEU A 63 -23.16 -1.19 4.32
N ILE A 64 -22.22 -1.70 5.11
CA ILE A 64 -22.54 -2.35 6.38
C ILE A 64 -23.18 -1.35 7.33
N GLU A 65 -22.62 -0.15 7.46
CA GLU A 65 -23.13 0.89 8.36
C GLU A 65 -24.53 1.36 7.97
N SER A 66 -24.84 1.48 6.67
CA SER A 66 -26.12 1.97 6.19
C SER A 66 -27.19 0.89 6.06
N GLU A 67 -26.83 -0.33 5.62
CA GLU A 67 -27.81 -1.31 5.17
C GLU A 67 -28.01 -2.50 6.13
N TYR A 68 -26.98 -2.85 6.91
CA TYR A 68 -27.06 -4.04 7.76
C TYR A 68 -27.90 -3.79 9.02
N PRO A 69 -28.64 -4.81 9.51
CA PRO A 69 -29.34 -4.72 10.79
C PRO A 69 -28.35 -4.43 11.93
N PRO A 70 -28.76 -3.64 12.96
CA PRO A 70 -27.87 -3.29 14.08
C PRO A 70 -27.21 -4.50 14.75
N SER A 71 -27.93 -5.63 14.86
CA SER A 71 -27.43 -6.87 15.45
C SER A 71 -26.29 -7.53 14.68
N GLU A 72 -26.14 -7.26 13.37
CA GLU A 72 -25.16 -7.90 12.51
C GLU A 72 -23.98 -6.97 12.17
N ARG A 73 -24.12 -5.65 12.36
CA ARG A 73 -23.12 -4.64 11.96
C ARG A 73 -21.76 -4.87 12.60
N ALA A 74 -21.73 -5.11 13.91
CA ALA A 74 -20.45 -5.25 14.62
C ALA A 74 -19.62 -6.42 14.10
N ALA A 75 -20.25 -7.58 13.90
CA ALA A 75 -19.60 -8.77 13.35
C ALA A 75 -19.14 -8.55 11.90
N ALA A 76 -19.99 -7.92 11.07
CA ALA A 76 -19.67 -7.63 9.67
C ALA A 76 -18.51 -6.61 9.53
N LEU A 77 -18.47 -5.58 10.39
CA LEU A 77 -17.35 -4.62 10.42
C LEU A 77 -16.05 -5.28 10.85
N ALA A 78 -16.08 -6.13 11.89
CA ALA A 78 -14.91 -6.88 12.35
C ALA A 78 -14.36 -7.81 11.27
N ALA A 79 -15.22 -8.40 10.43
CA ALA A 79 -14.82 -9.26 9.31
C ALA A 79 -14.05 -8.53 8.20
N LEU A 80 -14.10 -7.18 8.13
CA LEU A 80 -13.30 -6.41 7.19
C LEU A 80 -11.80 -6.47 7.51
N GLY A 81 -11.44 -6.80 8.74
CA GLY A 81 -10.07 -6.86 9.22
C GLY A 81 -9.39 -5.49 9.27
N ASP A 82 -8.10 -5.50 9.53
CA ASP A 82 -7.27 -4.30 9.71
C ASP A 82 -7.20 -3.39 8.46
N ALA A 83 -7.36 -3.95 7.26
CA ALA A 83 -7.46 -3.17 6.03
C ALA A 83 -8.74 -2.32 5.96
N GLY A 84 -9.77 -2.65 6.75
CA GLY A 84 -10.97 -1.84 6.93
C GLY A 84 -10.80 -0.65 7.90
N GLU A 85 -9.69 -0.58 8.62
CA GLU A 85 -9.41 0.43 9.65
C GLU A 85 -8.49 1.54 9.17
N VAL A 86 -7.81 1.34 8.03
CA VAL A 86 -6.87 2.34 7.46
C VAL A 86 -7.57 3.28 6.49
N ALA A 87 -7.12 4.52 6.44
CA ALA A 87 -7.64 5.52 5.53
C ALA A 87 -6.92 5.55 4.18
N THR A 88 -5.64 5.17 4.16
CA THR A 88 -4.79 5.30 2.98
C THR A 88 -4.06 4.01 2.61
N PRO A 89 -3.71 3.83 1.31
CA PRO A 89 -2.89 2.70 0.87
C PRO A 89 -1.50 2.66 1.51
N ALA A 90 -0.92 3.83 1.81
CA ALA A 90 0.37 3.94 2.47
C ALA A 90 0.32 3.44 3.93
N GLU A 91 -0.78 3.72 4.64
CA GLU A 91 -1.01 3.15 5.98
C GLU A 91 -1.18 1.62 5.92
N LEU A 92 -1.90 1.10 4.91
CA LEU A 92 -2.02 -0.34 4.73
C LEU A 92 -0.65 -0.97 4.45
N PHE A 93 0.14 -0.35 3.57
CA PHE A 93 1.51 -0.77 3.33
C PHE A 93 2.34 -0.78 4.62
N ALA A 94 2.28 0.27 5.44
CA ALA A 94 3.01 0.34 6.70
C ALA A 94 2.62 -0.78 7.68
N ARG A 95 1.35 -1.19 7.72
CA ARG A 95 0.91 -2.37 8.49
C ARG A 95 1.46 -3.68 7.92
N ARG A 96 1.62 -3.82 6.60
CA ARG A 96 2.13 -5.03 5.94
C ARG A 96 3.66 -5.09 5.97
N CYS A 97 4.32 -3.94 5.85
CA CYS A 97 5.77 -3.80 5.95
C CYS A 97 6.17 -3.29 7.34
N ALA A 98 5.99 -4.14 8.35
CA ALA A 98 6.36 -3.86 9.72
C ALA A 98 7.90 -3.77 9.88
N ALA A 99 8.38 -3.53 11.10
CA ALA A 99 9.79 -3.27 11.40
C ALA A 99 10.79 -4.28 10.80
N GLU A 100 10.44 -5.57 10.72
CA GLU A 100 11.29 -6.61 10.11
C GLU A 100 11.46 -6.38 8.60
N CYS A 101 10.36 -6.10 7.90
CA CYS A 101 10.37 -5.78 6.47
C CYS A 101 11.23 -4.55 6.18
N LEU A 102 11.06 -3.48 6.97
CA LEU A 102 11.86 -2.25 6.82
C LEU A 102 13.36 -2.54 7.03
N ARG A 103 13.74 -3.33 8.05
CA ARG A 103 15.14 -3.73 8.29
C ARG A 103 15.69 -4.54 7.11
N THR A 104 14.92 -5.47 6.58
CA THR A 104 15.31 -6.28 5.43
C THR A 104 15.58 -5.40 4.21
N LEU A 105 14.65 -4.50 3.89
CA LEU A 105 14.81 -3.56 2.78
C LEU A 105 15.99 -2.61 3.01
N ALA A 106 16.19 -2.09 4.22
CA ALA A 106 17.33 -1.23 4.55
C ALA A 106 18.69 -1.93 4.36
N GLY A 107 18.74 -3.25 4.59
CA GLY A 107 19.91 -4.06 4.29
C GLY A 107 20.16 -4.29 2.79
N GLN A 108 19.15 -4.12 1.97
CA GLN A 108 19.20 -4.39 0.53
C GLN A 108 19.32 -3.13 -0.32
N VAL A 109 18.62 -2.07 0.05
CA VAL A 109 18.56 -0.82 -0.72
C VAL A 109 19.87 -0.04 -0.58
N GLY A 110 20.45 0.33 -1.73
CA GLY A 110 21.68 1.11 -1.85
C GLY A 110 21.79 1.72 -3.24
N ALA A 111 22.89 2.41 -3.53
CA ALA A 111 23.14 2.94 -4.86
C ALA A 111 23.18 1.80 -5.90
N PRO A 112 22.60 1.98 -7.11
CA PRO A 112 22.67 0.95 -8.15
C PRO A 112 24.09 0.82 -8.69
N VAL A 113 24.57 -0.43 -8.81
CA VAL A 113 25.89 -0.79 -9.37
C VAL A 113 25.73 -1.36 -10.77
N THR A 114 24.82 -2.36 -10.94
CA THR A 114 24.47 -2.90 -12.24
C THR A 114 22.97 -2.93 -12.43
N GLN A 115 22.53 -2.89 -13.69
CA GLN A 115 21.13 -2.98 -14.07
C GLN A 115 21.01 -3.90 -15.28
N GLU A 116 20.21 -4.94 -15.19
CA GLU A 116 20.01 -5.92 -16.24
C GLU A 116 18.51 -6.14 -16.46
N PRO A 117 18.03 -6.14 -17.70
CA PRO A 117 16.65 -6.51 -18.00
C PRO A 117 16.33 -7.94 -17.51
N ASP A 118 15.15 -8.12 -16.91
CA ASP A 118 14.64 -9.41 -16.48
C ASP A 118 13.12 -9.48 -16.76
N GLY A 119 12.79 -9.88 -17.98
CA GLY A 119 11.42 -9.82 -18.48
C GLY A 119 10.90 -8.39 -18.57
N ASN A 120 9.85 -8.10 -17.80
CA ASN A 120 9.26 -6.75 -17.67
C ASN A 120 9.78 -5.98 -16.44
N GLU A 121 10.79 -6.50 -15.79
CA GLU A 121 11.45 -5.91 -14.62
C GLU A 121 12.91 -5.61 -14.91
N LEU A 122 13.56 -4.90 -14.01
CA LEU A 122 14.99 -4.72 -13.95
C LEU A 122 15.55 -5.44 -12.73
N ARG A 123 16.55 -6.24 -12.93
CA ARG A 123 17.39 -6.78 -11.86
C ARG A 123 18.50 -5.78 -11.57
N VAL A 124 18.51 -5.24 -10.37
CA VAL A 124 19.44 -4.18 -9.96
C VAL A 124 20.32 -4.68 -8.82
N THR A 125 21.63 -4.78 -9.06
CA THR A 125 22.59 -5.02 -7.98
C THR A 125 22.92 -3.69 -7.31
N THR A 126 22.83 -3.63 -6.00
CA THR A 126 23.08 -2.42 -5.22
C THR A 126 24.47 -2.41 -4.60
N SER A 127 24.91 -1.26 -4.13
CA SER A 127 26.17 -1.10 -3.39
C SER A 127 26.22 -1.86 -2.06
N ARG A 128 25.10 -2.44 -1.63
CA ARG A 128 25.01 -3.37 -0.50
C ARG A 128 25.37 -4.81 -0.88
N GLY A 129 25.70 -5.07 -2.17
CA GLY A 129 25.98 -6.42 -2.68
C GLY A 129 24.73 -7.30 -2.84
N THR A 130 23.54 -6.71 -2.77
CA THR A 130 22.26 -7.41 -2.89
C THR A 130 21.62 -7.11 -4.24
N THR A 131 20.75 -8.00 -4.69
CA THR A 131 19.98 -7.83 -5.92
C THR A 131 18.51 -7.55 -5.57
N LEU A 132 17.97 -6.49 -6.17
CA LEU A 132 16.58 -6.11 -6.11
C LEU A 132 15.94 -6.22 -7.50
N HIS A 133 14.66 -6.53 -7.53
CA HIS A 133 13.84 -6.35 -8.73
C HIS A 133 13.15 -5.00 -8.67
N MET A 134 13.18 -4.28 -9.78
CA MET A 134 12.50 -3.00 -9.94
C MET A 134 11.58 -3.05 -11.16
N PHE A 135 10.47 -2.38 -11.07
CA PHE A 135 9.47 -2.29 -12.13
C PHE A 135 9.26 -0.83 -12.53
N ALA A 136 9.28 -0.57 -13.86
CA ALA A 136 8.86 0.72 -14.40
C ALA A 136 7.35 0.73 -14.57
N GLY A 137 6.66 1.58 -13.81
CA GLY A 137 5.22 1.75 -13.90
C GLY A 137 4.78 2.47 -15.18
N GLN A 138 3.48 2.52 -15.41
CA GLN A 138 2.90 3.24 -16.56
C GLN A 138 3.12 4.75 -16.48
N ASP A 139 3.32 5.27 -15.27
CA ASP A 139 3.70 6.66 -14.99
C ASP A 139 5.18 6.96 -15.26
N GLY A 140 5.95 5.99 -15.77
CA GLY A 140 7.37 6.10 -16.03
C GLY A 140 8.26 6.07 -14.77
N ARG A 141 7.67 5.79 -13.59
CA ARG A 141 8.40 5.76 -12.32
C ARG A 141 8.85 4.34 -12.00
N TYR A 142 10.05 4.23 -11.49
CA TYR A 142 10.59 2.96 -10.98
C TYR A 142 10.17 2.74 -9.53
N GLY A 143 9.81 1.49 -9.22
CA GLY A 143 9.52 1.05 -7.85
C GLY A 143 10.14 -0.32 -7.57
N ILE A 144 10.47 -0.55 -6.30
CA ILE A 144 10.97 -1.83 -5.80
C ILE A 144 9.85 -2.85 -5.83
N VAL A 145 10.06 -3.99 -6.48
CA VAL A 145 9.11 -5.10 -6.49
C VAL A 145 9.02 -5.68 -5.08
N TRP A 146 7.85 -5.56 -4.49
CA TRP A 146 7.62 -5.98 -3.12
C TRP A 146 6.27 -6.71 -2.97
N ASN A 147 6.32 -7.98 -2.60
CA ASN A 147 5.15 -8.80 -2.27
C ASN A 147 3.96 -8.66 -3.25
N THR A 148 4.22 -8.37 -4.53
CA THR A 148 3.21 -8.05 -5.55
C THR A 148 2.13 -9.12 -5.65
N ALA A 149 2.50 -10.41 -5.59
CA ALA A 149 1.55 -11.52 -5.64
C ALA A 149 0.64 -11.56 -4.39
N ALA A 150 1.19 -11.31 -3.20
CA ALA A 150 0.42 -11.27 -1.95
C ALA A 150 -0.54 -10.08 -1.94
N CYS A 151 -0.10 -8.91 -2.39
CA CYS A 151 -0.95 -7.73 -2.54
C CYS A 151 -2.10 -7.97 -3.54
N ALA A 152 -1.81 -8.63 -4.68
CA ALA A 152 -2.83 -9.00 -5.66
C ALA A 152 -3.86 -9.99 -5.09
N ALA A 153 -3.42 -10.97 -4.31
CA ALA A 153 -4.31 -11.92 -3.64
C ALA A 153 -5.20 -11.22 -2.58
N GLU A 154 -4.64 -10.29 -1.81
CA GLU A 154 -5.40 -9.48 -0.84
C GLU A 154 -6.46 -8.62 -1.53
N ARG A 155 -6.11 -7.95 -2.63
CA ARG A 155 -7.05 -7.21 -3.47
C ARG A 155 -8.19 -8.08 -3.97
N ALA A 156 -7.86 -9.27 -4.50
CA ALA A 156 -8.86 -10.20 -5.03
C ALA A 156 -9.82 -10.66 -3.92
N ARG A 157 -9.32 -10.88 -2.69
CA ARG A 157 -10.14 -11.21 -1.53
C ARG A 157 -11.06 -10.04 -1.16
N ALA A 158 -10.50 -8.84 -1.01
CA ALA A 158 -11.29 -7.64 -0.67
C ALA A 158 -12.41 -7.38 -1.68
N SER A 159 -12.15 -7.60 -2.98
CA SER A 159 -13.15 -7.45 -4.03
C SER A 159 -14.26 -8.51 -3.97
N ARG A 160 -13.95 -9.77 -3.61
CA ARG A 160 -14.97 -10.81 -3.41
C ARG A 160 -15.84 -10.51 -2.20
N ASP A 161 -15.22 -10.14 -1.08
CA ASP A 161 -15.92 -9.80 0.16
C ASP A 161 -16.86 -8.62 -0.07
N PHE A 162 -16.40 -7.60 -0.79
CA PHE A 162 -17.23 -6.44 -1.13
C PHE A 162 -18.46 -6.81 -1.96
N ARG A 163 -18.32 -7.68 -2.97
CA ARG A 163 -19.48 -8.17 -3.75
C ARG A 163 -20.49 -8.89 -2.84
N GLN A 164 -20.02 -9.77 -1.97
CA GLN A 164 -20.90 -10.46 -1.03
C GLN A 164 -21.64 -9.48 -0.10
N ILE A 165 -20.96 -8.43 0.36
CA ILE A 165 -21.57 -7.39 1.19
C ILE A 165 -22.61 -6.61 0.39
N GLN A 166 -22.36 -6.32 -0.89
CA GLN A 166 -23.36 -5.68 -1.76
C GLN A 166 -24.63 -6.52 -1.93
N GLU A 167 -24.47 -7.84 -2.15
CA GLU A 167 -25.59 -8.78 -2.26
C GLU A 167 -26.40 -8.82 -0.96
N ASN A 168 -25.72 -8.95 0.18
CA ASN A 168 -26.38 -8.94 1.49
C ASN A 168 -27.12 -7.62 1.76
N ALA A 169 -26.48 -6.48 1.45
CA ALA A 169 -27.07 -5.15 1.61
C ALA A 169 -28.37 -5.00 0.78
N ALA A 170 -28.37 -5.53 -0.46
CA ALA A 170 -29.55 -5.53 -1.30
C ALA A 170 -30.71 -6.35 -0.69
N VAL A 171 -30.40 -7.50 -0.09
CA VAL A 171 -31.38 -8.34 0.60
C VAL A 171 -31.97 -7.63 1.81
N TYR A 172 -31.12 -6.98 2.64
CA TYR A 172 -31.62 -6.23 3.80
C TYR A 172 -32.47 -5.04 3.40
N ARG A 173 -32.09 -4.31 2.37
CA ARG A 173 -32.89 -3.20 1.81
C ARG A 173 -34.27 -3.69 1.39
N LYS A 174 -34.33 -4.76 0.60
CA LYS A 174 -35.61 -5.34 0.15
C LYS A 174 -36.49 -5.79 1.32
N ARG A 175 -35.90 -6.38 2.38
CA ARG A 175 -36.66 -6.77 3.59
C ARG A 175 -37.26 -5.56 4.30
N ARG A 176 -36.52 -4.44 4.45
CA ARG A 176 -37.03 -3.20 5.05
C ARG A 176 -38.21 -2.64 4.24
N GLU A 177 -38.10 -2.59 2.91
CA GLU A 177 -39.17 -2.13 2.03
C GLU A 177 -40.44 -2.96 2.20
N LEU A 178 -40.32 -4.30 2.31
CA LEU A 178 -41.46 -5.20 2.51
C LEU A 178 -42.07 -5.12 3.93
N SER A 179 -41.28 -4.77 4.92
CA SER A 179 -41.77 -4.62 6.32
C SER A 179 -42.34 -3.24 6.62
N GLY A 180 -42.32 -2.32 5.67
CA GLY A 180 -42.89 -0.96 5.84
C GLY A 180 -42.10 -0.05 6.80
N GLN A 181 -40.83 -0.35 7.04
CA GLN A 181 -39.92 0.43 7.90
C GLN A 181 -39.04 1.37 7.06
#